data_1db9aa8e87af116edcc1d7a3f8bdfef8
#
_entry.id   1db9aa8e87af116edcc1d7a3f8bdfef8
#
_cell.length_a   1.000
_cell.length_b   1.000
_cell.length_c   1.000
_cell.angle_alpha   90.00
_cell.angle_beta   90.00
_cell.angle_gamma   90.00
#
_symmetry.space_group_name_H-M   'P 1'
#
loop_
_entity.id
_entity.type
_entity.pdbx_description
1 polymer ?
#
loop_
_entity_poly.entity_id
_entity_poly.type
_entity_poly.pdbx_seq_one_letter_code
_entity_poly.pdbx_strand_id
1 'polypeptide(L)'
;IGSISAQVISHMCINDHYADTRDLLMALSDAFNAEYHALADAGAPLLQVEEPSIDQSMQVPGQEVSAEQYVEAFNREVAGLRDKTEVWCHTCWGSPAAQKMFAEHASYEHALPYLDQLDVDVITVEGATNNGMDLEHFGKLISKDKKIALGVISHRTLQVERPEDVADLIRRALKHIEPERLILSSDCGFGRGAASRMHAFYKMVSLVRGA
;
A
#
# COMPACT_ATOMS: atom_id res chain seq x y z
N ILE A 1 -13.24 2.30 -3.41
CA ILE A 1 -12.81 1.81 -4.74
C ILE A 1 -11.30 1.65 -4.68
N GLY A 2 -10.77 0.53 -5.20
CA GLY A 2 -9.33 0.30 -5.36
C GLY A 2 -8.91 0.50 -6.82
N SER A 3 -7.75 1.12 -7.04
CA SER A 3 -7.14 1.32 -8.35
C SER A 3 -5.63 1.05 -8.30
N ILE A 4 -5.06 0.66 -9.42
CA ILE A 4 -3.61 0.67 -9.59
C ILE A 4 -3.15 2.09 -9.90
N SER A 5 -1.91 2.44 -9.53
CA SER A 5 -1.34 3.77 -9.79
C SER A 5 -0.80 3.93 -11.21
N ALA A 6 -0.55 5.17 -11.60
CA ALA A 6 0.19 5.52 -12.80
C ALA A 6 1.57 4.81 -12.84
N GLN A 7 2.23 4.69 -11.71
CA GLN A 7 3.51 4.00 -11.57
C GLN A 7 3.42 2.53 -11.97
N VAL A 8 2.42 1.81 -11.47
CA VAL A 8 2.22 0.40 -11.84
C VAL A 8 1.94 0.26 -13.33
N ILE A 9 1.12 1.14 -13.91
CA ILE A 9 0.83 1.11 -15.35
C ILE A 9 2.06 1.44 -16.20
N SER A 10 2.88 2.42 -15.78
CA SER A 10 4.10 2.78 -16.53
C SER A 10 5.06 1.60 -16.69
N HIS A 11 5.14 0.71 -15.68
CA HIS A 11 5.93 -0.52 -15.76
C HIS A 11 5.30 -1.63 -16.63
N MET A 12 4.01 -1.53 -16.94
CA MET A 12 3.28 -2.52 -17.74
C MET A 12 3.13 -2.11 -19.20
N CYS A 13 3.48 -0.86 -19.55
CA CYS A 13 3.37 -0.32 -20.90
C CYS A 13 4.73 -0.25 -21.58
N ILE A 14 4.71 -0.42 -22.92
CA ILE A 14 5.86 -0.06 -23.77
C ILE A 14 5.74 1.42 -24.08
N ASN A 15 6.81 2.19 -23.81
CA ASN A 15 6.84 3.62 -24.10
C ASN A 15 7.36 3.86 -25.53
N ASP A 16 6.44 4.03 -26.49
CA ASP A 16 6.77 4.35 -27.88
C ASP A 16 6.49 5.84 -28.23
N HIS A 17 6.06 6.64 -27.25
CA HIS A 17 5.59 7.99 -27.53
C HIS A 17 6.34 9.08 -26.74
N TYR A 18 6.55 8.88 -25.45
CA TYR A 18 7.19 9.87 -24.57
C TYR A 18 8.69 9.78 -24.63
N ALA A 19 9.38 10.89 -24.35
CA ALA A 19 10.84 10.96 -24.42
C ALA A 19 11.54 10.00 -23.45
N ASP A 20 10.97 9.82 -22.26
CA ASP A 20 11.48 8.90 -21.24
C ASP A 20 10.35 8.36 -20.36
N THR A 21 10.70 7.48 -19.42
CA THR A 21 9.77 6.83 -18.50
C THR A 21 9.13 7.84 -17.53
N ARG A 22 9.83 8.92 -17.16
CA ARG A 22 9.28 9.97 -16.29
C ARG A 22 8.17 10.75 -16.99
N ASP A 23 8.36 11.12 -18.24
CA ASP A 23 7.34 11.83 -19.04
C ASP A 23 6.08 10.97 -19.20
N LEU A 24 6.22 9.68 -19.49
CA LEU A 24 5.11 8.73 -19.51
C LEU A 24 4.40 8.68 -18.16
N LEU A 25 5.16 8.57 -17.07
CA LEU A 25 4.63 8.49 -15.71
C LEU A 25 3.80 9.74 -15.36
N MET A 26 4.33 10.93 -15.65
CA MET A 26 3.61 12.19 -15.38
C MET A 26 2.33 12.34 -16.20
N ALA A 27 2.35 11.92 -17.47
CA ALA A 27 1.16 11.94 -18.32
C ALA A 27 0.08 10.95 -17.82
N LEU A 28 0.49 9.77 -17.35
CA LEU A 28 -0.42 8.81 -16.73
C LEU A 28 -0.99 9.37 -15.42
N SER A 29 -0.17 10.03 -14.59
CA SER A 29 -0.64 10.66 -13.34
C SER A 29 -1.72 11.70 -13.58
N ASP A 30 -1.60 12.53 -14.64
CA ASP A 30 -2.65 13.48 -15.03
C ASP A 30 -3.94 12.78 -15.46
N ALA A 31 -3.82 11.70 -16.23
CA ALA A 31 -4.98 10.95 -16.70
C ALA A 31 -5.72 10.26 -15.53
N PHE A 32 -4.98 9.65 -14.60
CA PHE A 32 -5.57 9.05 -13.40
C PHE A 32 -6.18 10.10 -12.46
N ASN A 33 -5.55 11.28 -12.31
CA ASN A 33 -6.12 12.36 -11.51
C ASN A 33 -7.51 12.76 -12.01
N ALA A 34 -7.66 12.92 -13.33
CA ALA A 34 -8.96 13.24 -13.94
C ALA A 34 -10.01 12.13 -13.67
N GLU A 35 -9.61 10.86 -13.79
CA GLU A 35 -10.49 9.71 -13.52
C GLU A 35 -10.90 9.64 -12.05
N TYR A 36 -9.95 9.83 -11.12
CA TYR A 36 -10.23 9.79 -9.69
C TYR A 36 -11.13 10.93 -9.24
N HIS A 37 -10.98 12.12 -9.82
CA HIS A 37 -11.91 13.21 -9.59
C HIS A 37 -13.33 12.87 -10.06
N ALA A 38 -13.47 12.23 -11.22
CA ALA A 38 -14.77 11.79 -11.69
C ALA A 38 -15.42 10.73 -10.78
N LEU A 39 -14.62 9.79 -10.23
CA LEU A 39 -15.08 8.81 -9.26
C LEU A 39 -15.50 9.46 -7.94
N ALA A 40 -14.73 10.42 -7.43
CA ALA A 40 -15.06 11.17 -6.22
C ALA A 40 -16.35 12.00 -6.42
N ASP A 41 -16.50 12.67 -7.56
CA ASP A 41 -17.68 13.44 -7.91
C ASP A 41 -18.92 12.56 -8.10
N ALA A 42 -18.75 11.30 -8.50
CA ALA A 42 -19.80 10.27 -8.52
C ALA A 42 -20.17 9.72 -7.13
N GLY A 43 -19.50 10.19 -6.07
CA GLY A 43 -19.81 9.84 -4.69
C GLY A 43 -19.00 8.65 -4.13
N ALA A 44 -17.85 8.32 -4.69
CA ALA A 44 -16.96 7.33 -4.10
C ALA A 44 -16.48 7.83 -2.71
N PRO A 45 -16.81 7.14 -1.60
CA PRO A 45 -16.47 7.62 -0.26
C PRO A 45 -15.00 7.41 0.09
N LEU A 46 -14.30 6.56 -0.66
CA LEU A 46 -12.91 6.19 -0.46
C LEU A 46 -12.29 5.75 -1.78
N LEU A 47 -11.09 6.23 -2.05
CA LEU A 47 -10.23 5.77 -3.14
C LEU A 47 -8.93 5.21 -2.56
N GLN A 48 -8.62 3.96 -2.87
CA GLN A 48 -7.33 3.33 -2.53
C GLN A 48 -6.50 3.19 -3.80
N VAL A 49 -5.33 3.79 -3.80
CA VAL A 49 -4.37 3.74 -4.91
C VAL A 49 -3.19 2.87 -4.52
N GLU A 50 -2.82 1.90 -5.36
CA GLU A 50 -1.69 1.00 -5.09
C GLU A 50 -0.36 1.67 -5.49
N GLU A 51 0.57 1.74 -4.55
CA GLU A 51 1.91 2.32 -4.75
C GLU A 51 3.02 1.40 -4.18
N PRO A 52 3.41 0.34 -4.87
CA PRO A 52 4.53 -0.50 -4.47
C PRO A 52 5.89 0.00 -4.97
N SER A 53 5.93 0.97 -5.90
CA SER A 53 7.13 1.30 -6.67
C SER A 53 8.17 2.07 -5.86
N ILE A 54 7.76 2.86 -4.87
CA ILE A 54 8.69 3.60 -4.00
C ILE A 54 9.61 2.62 -3.26
N ASP A 55 9.04 1.64 -2.56
CA ASP A 55 9.83 0.64 -1.85
C ASP A 55 10.69 -0.19 -2.80
N GLN A 56 10.11 -0.62 -3.92
CA GLN A 56 10.82 -1.42 -4.93
C GLN A 56 11.97 -0.66 -5.59
N SER A 57 11.81 0.64 -5.89
CA SER A 57 12.85 1.45 -6.53
C SER A 57 14.11 1.56 -5.67
N MET A 58 13.97 1.53 -4.37
CA MET A 58 15.08 1.60 -3.43
C MET A 58 15.82 0.26 -3.27
N GLN A 59 15.15 -0.84 -3.60
CA GLN A 59 15.68 -2.18 -3.42
C GLN A 59 16.29 -2.77 -4.69
N VAL A 60 15.86 -2.30 -5.86
CA VAL A 60 16.32 -2.80 -7.16
C VAL A 60 17.27 -1.79 -7.82
N PRO A 61 18.56 -2.10 -7.99
CA PRO A 61 19.51 -1.20 -8.64
C PRO A 61 19.12 -0.90 -10.09
N GLY A 62 19.43 0.32 -10.56
CA GLY A 62 19.29 0.69 -11.96
C GLY A 62 17.87 1.07 -12.38
N GLN A 63 17.02 1.45 -11.43
CA GLN A 63 15.71 2.04 -11.75
C GLN A 63 15.87 3.38 -12.47
N GLU A 64 15.09 3.60 -13.54
CA GLU A 64 15.11 4.86 -14.29
C GLU A 64 14.43 6.00 -13.54
N VAL A 65 13.52 5.68 -12.62
CA VAL A 65 12.73 6.64 -11.83
C VAL A 65 13.12 6.51 -10.36
N SER A 66 13.42 7.62 -9.71
CA SER A 66 13.81 7.65 -8.31
C SER A 66 12.58 7.63 -7.38
N ALA A 67 12.79 7.36 -6.08
CA ALA A 67 11.74 7.39 -5.07
C ALA A 67 11.07 8.78 -4.98
N GLU A 68 11.85 9.86 -5.07
CA GLU A 68 11.33 11.22 -5.08
C GLU A 68 10.42 11.49 -6.28
N GLN A 69 10.78 10.98 -7.45
CA GLN A 69 9.97 11.13 -8.67
C GLN A 69 8.68 10.31 -8.58
N TYR A 70 8.70 9.16 -7.92
CA TYR A 70 7.48 8.41 -7.63
C TYR A 70 6.56 9.15 -6.63
N VAL A 71 7.12 9.79 -5.61
CA VAL A 71 6.35 10.66 -4.70
C VAL A 71 5.71 11.83 -5.47
N GLU A 72 6.48 12.51 -6.34
CA GLU A 72 5.97 13.58 -7.19
C GLU A 72 4.80 13.11 -8.05
N ALA A 73 4.97 11.96 -8.73
CA ALA A 73 3.95 11.39 -9.61
C ALA A 73 2.68 10.99 -8.85
N PHE A 74 2.83 10.32 -7.70
CA PHE A 74 1.70 9.92 -6.87
C PHE A 74 0.93 11.13 -6.34
N ASN A 75 1.62 12.14 -5.81
CA ASN A 75 0.98 13.35 -5.31
C ASN A 75 0.26 14.13 -6.41
N ARG A 76 0.79 14.10 -7.65
CA ARG A 76 0.11 14.64 -8.83
C ARG A 76 -1.15 13.84 -9.17
N GLU A 77 -1.08 12.51 -9.09
CA GLU A 77 -2.20 11.60 -9.35
C GLU A 77 -3.37 11.80 -8.38
N VAL A 78 -3.08 12.09 -7.11
CA VAL A 78 -4.11 12.28 -6.07
C VAL A 78 -4.40 13.75 -5.73
N ALA A 79 -3.81 14.70 -6.44
CA ALA A 79 -3.93 16.12 -6.13
C ALA A 79 -5.39 16.58 -6.02
N GLY A 80 -5.76 17.22 -4.90
CA GLY A 80 -7.09 17.77 -4.64
C GLY A 80 -8.19 16.74 -4.34
N LEU A 81 -7.86 15.44 -4.24
CA LEU A 81 -8.85 14.41 -3.94
C LEU A 81 -9.29 14.41 -2.48
N ARG A 82 -8.40 14.71 -1.54
CA ARG A 82 -8.70 14.70 -0.09
C ARG A 82 -9.78 15.70 0.31
N ASP A 83 -10.06 16.71 -0.53
CA ASP A 83 -11.18 17.64 -0.32
C ASP A 83 -12.55 17.01 -0.67
N LYS A 84 -12.56 15.86 -1.36
CA LYS A 84 -13.76 15.23 -1.90
C LYS A 84 -14.01 13.83 -1.36
N THR A 85 -12.96 13.08 -1.05
CA THR A 85 -13.03 11.67 -0.66
C THR A 85 -11.84 11.30 0.20
N GLU A 86 -11.97 10.24 1.00
CA GLU A 86 -10.84 9.70 1.75
C GLU A 86 -9.87 8.98 0.81
N VAL A 87 -8.58 9.33 0.87
CA VAL A 87 -7.54 8.80 -0.02
C VAL A 87 -6.61 7.85 0.76
N TRP A 88 -6.50 6.63 0.27
CA TRP A 88 -5.62 5.61 0.82
C TRP A 88 -4.50 5.27 -0.17
N CYS A 89 -3.29 5.09 0.34
CA CYS A 89 -2.19 4.48 -0.40
C CYS A 89 -2.02 3.04 0.05
N HIS A 90 -2.07 2.08 -0.86
CA HIS A 90 -1.71 0.70 -0.56
C HIS A 90 -0.28 0.43 -0.98
N THR A 91 0.56 0.07 -0.01
CA THR A 91 1.91 -0.40 -0.28
C THR A 91 2.03 -1.89 0.07
N CYS A 92 2.76 -2.62 -0.74
CA CYS A 92 3.07 -4.01 -0.45
C CYS A 92 4.34 -4.45 -1.18
N TRP A 93 4.85 -5.62 -0.81
CA TRP A 93 6.02 -6.20 -1.49
C TRP A 93 5.62 -7.15 -2.63
N GLY A 94 4.49 -6.91 -3.29
CA GLY A 94 3.98 -7.71 -4.40
C GLY A 94 3.29 -9.00 -3.98
N SER A 95 2.79 -9.74 -4.97
CA SER A 95 2.04 -10.98 -4.78
C SER A 95 2.92 -12.21 -4.91
N PRO A 96 2.78 -13.24 -4.06
CA PRO A 96 3.61 -14.44 -4.12
C PRO A 96 3.50 -15.20 -5.44
N ALA A 97 2.37 -15.14 -6.14
CA ALA A 97 2.18 -15.85 -7.40
C ALA A 97 3.02 -15.30 -8.55
N ALA A 98 3.33 -14.02 -8.54
CA ALA A 98 4.06 -13.33 -9.60
C ALA A 98 5.51 -13.03 -9.24
N GLN A 99 5.92 -13.16 -7.98
CA GLN A 99 6.99 -12.45 -7.51
C GLN A 99 7.84 -12.92 -6.53
N LYS A 100 9.00 -12.78 -6.80
CA LYS A 100 10.16 -12.68 -5.95
C LYS A 100 10.66 -11.23 -5.93
N MET A 101 9.78 -10.31 -5.72
CA MET A 101 10.15 -8.90 -5.56
C MET A 101 10.44 -8.61 -4.09
N PHE A 102 10.97 -9.63 -3.39
CA PHE A 102 11.50 -9.44 -2.07
C PHE A 102 12.92 -8.99 -2.18
N ALA A 103 13.21 -7.92 -1.56
CA ALA A 103 14.53 -7.70 -1.01
C ALA A 103 14.86 -8.80 -0.01
N GLU A 104 16.13 -8.95 0.28
CA GLU A 104 16.60 -9.82 1.35
C GLU A 104 15.99 -9.48 2.70
N HIS A 105 15.44 -8.26 2.85
CA HIS A 105 14.81 -7.78 4.07
C HIS A 105 13.44 -7.18 3.76
N ALA A 106 12.38 -7.83 4.25
CA ALA A 106 11.01 -7.33 4.19
C ALA A 106 10.81 -6.24 5.26
N SER A 107 11.31 -5.02 5.00
CA SER A 107 11.19 -3.87 5.87
C SER A 107 10.89 -2.61 5.07
N TYR A 108 10.00 -1.77 5.61
CA TYR A 108 9.67 -0.47 5.05
C TYR A 108 10.56 0.67 5.56
N GLU A 109 11.48 0.42 6.50
CA GLU A 109 12.23 1.47 7.20
C GLU A 109 12.81 2.53 6.25
N HIS A 110 13.42 2.10 5.15
CA HIS A 110 14.03 2.99 4.16
C HIS A 110 13.02 3.71 3.27
N ALA A 111 11.83 3.14 3.04
CA ALA A 111 10.78 3.73 2.20
C ALA A 111 9.86 4.68 2.98
N LEU A 112 9.72 4.50 4.30
CA LEU A 112 8.81 5.28 5.13
C LEU A 112 8.97 6.81 5.01
N PRO A 113 10.19 7.38 4.93
CA PRO A 113 10.35 8.83 4.75
C PRO A 113 9.76 9.35 3.44
N TYR A 114 9.65 8.53 2.41
CA TYR A 114 9.02 8.85 1.13
C TYR A 114 7.53 8.61 1.18
N LEU A 115 7.10 7.48 1.75
CA LEU A 115 5.68 7.15 1.92
C LEU A 115 4.96 8.19 2.77
N ASP A 116 5.64 8.77 3.77
CA ASP A 116 5.08 9.83 4.60
C ASP A 116 4.86 11.15 3.85
N GLN A 117 5.53 11.37 2.72
CA GLN A 117 5.35 12.55 1.87
C GLN A 117 4.14 12.44 0.92
N LEU A 118 3.49 11.27 0.85
CA LEU A 118 2.32 11.07 0.00
C LEU A 118 1.12 11.85 0.56
N ASP A 119 0.37 12.51 -0.33
CA ASP A 119 -0.83 13.28 0.04
C ASP A 119 -2.06 12.37 0.21
N VAL A 120 -2.06 11.62 1.30
CA VAL A 120 -3.09 10.62 1.63
C VAL A 120 -3.53 10.72 3.09
N ASP A 121 -4.73 10.20 3.38
CA ASP A 121 -5.27 10.09 4.73
C ASP A 121 -4.79 8.80 5.43
N VAL A 122 -4.59 7.74 4.66
CA VAL A 122 -4.22 6.42 5.18
C VAL A 122 -3.12 5.77 4.35
N ILE A 123 -2.11 5.22 5.02
CA ILE A 123 -1.10 4.36 4.40
C ILE A 123 -1.36 2.92 4.84
N THR A 124 -1.52 1.99 3.89
CA THR A 124 -1.62 0.57 4.20
C THR A 124 -0.25 -0.09 4.10
N VAL A 125 0.07 -0.97 5.04
CA VAL A 125 1.36 -1.64 5.12
C VAL A 125 1.20 -3.12 5.48
N GLU A 126 2.08 -3.98 4.95
CA GLU A 126 2.15 -5.36 5.40
C GLU A 126 2.75 -5.42 6.82
N GLY A 127 2.12 -6.15 7.71
CA GLY A 127 2.62 -6.36 9.07
C GLY A 127 2.64 -7.83 9.45
N ALA A 128 1.71 -8.65 8.96
CA ALA A 128 1.70 -10.08 9.25
C ALA A 128 2.86 -10.83 8.56
N THR A 129 3.20 -10.46 7.34
CA THR A 129 4.27 -11.10 6.55
C THR A 129 5.63 -11.06 7.24
N ASN A 130 6.00 -9.94 7.85
CA ASN A 130 7.27 -9.77 8.57
C ASN A 130 7.14 -9.89 10.10
N ASN A 131 6.00 -10.38 10.57
CA ASN A 131 5.69 -10.55 11.99
C ASN A 131 5.84 -9.24 12.79
N GLY A 132 5.44 -8.11 12.21
CA GLY A 132 5.45 -6.81 12.87
C GLY A 132 6.84 -6.22 13.11
N MET A 133 7.80 -6.50 12.25
CA MET A 133 9.19 -6.00 12.38
C MET A 133 9.22 -4.45 12.40
N ASP A 134 8.40 -3.79 11.58
CA ASP A 134 8.43 -2.34 11.39
C ASP A 134 7.45 -1.54 12.27
N LEU A 135 6.78 -2.17 13.23
CA LEU A 135 5.76 -1.50 14.06
C LEU A 135 6.26 -0.23 14.75
N GLU A 136 7.48 -0.24 15.27
CA GLU A 136 8.11 0.93 15.88
C GLU A 136 8.38 2.02 14.84
N HIS A 137 8.86 1.64 13.66
CA HIS A 137 9.11 2.57 12.55
C HIS A 137 7.82 3.23 12.06
N PHE A 138 6.74 2.48 11.91
CA PHE A 138 5.43 3.03 11.54
C PHE A 138 4.97 4.10 12.53
N GLY A 139 5.08 3.82 13.84
CA GLY A 139 4.69 4.76 14.88
C GLY A 139 5.56 6.02 14.94
N LYS A 140 6.84 5.92 14.54
CA LYS A 140 7.81 7.02 14.61
C LYS A 140 7.89 7.87 13.33
N LEU A 141 7.80 7.22 12.17
CA LEU A 141 8.14 7.83 10.88
C LEU A 141 6.90 8.26 10.08
N ILE A 142 5.72 7.69 10.36
CA ILE A 142 4.49 8.13 9.73
C ILE A 142 3.87 9.27 10.54
N SER A 143 3.63 10.39 9.89
CA SER A 143 3.08 11.62 10.47
C SER A 143 1.76 11.39 11.21
N LYS A 144 1.51 12.16 12.26
CA LYS A 144 0.37 11.97 13.17
C LYS A 144 -0.98 12.34 12.56
N ASP A 145 -1.02 13.05 11.47
CA ASP A 145 -2.21 13.37 10.70
C ASP A 145 -2.66 12.24 9.77
N LYS A 146 -1.82 11.19 9.61
CA LYS A 146 -2.14 10.00 8.82
C LYS A 146 -2.52 8.82 9.69
N LYS A 147 -3.46 8.01 9.21
CA LYS A 147 -3.76 6.70 9.77
C LYS A 147 -2.92 5.62 9.11
N ILE A 148 -2.79 4.49 9.79
CA ILE A 148 -2.03 3.32 9.36
C ILE A 148 -2.98 2.14 9.29
N ALA A 149 -3.22 1.62 8.09
CA ALA A 149 -3.94 0.37 7.90
C ALA A 149 -2.93 -0.77 7.91
N LEU A 150 -2.78 -1.39 9.08
CA LEU A 150 -1.82 -2.47 9.32
C LEU A 150 -2.40 -3.81 8.87
N GLY A 151 -1.69 -4.50 8.00
CA GLY A 151 -1.95 -5.90 7.67
C GLY A 151 -1.68 -6.79 8.89
N VAL A 152 -2.71 -7.44 9.38
CA VAL A 152 -2.63 -8.42 10.49
C VAL A 152 -2.95 -9.84 10.04
N ILE A 153 -3.23 -9.99 8.75
CA ILE A 153 -3.49 -11.26 8.06
C ILE A 153 -2.63 -11.31 6.81
N SER A 154 -1.81 -12.36 6.68
CA SER A 154 -0.94 -12.53 5.51
C SER A 154 -1.69 -13.07 4.29
N HIS A 155 -1.44 -12.49 3.12
CA HIS A 155 -1.91 -13.02 1.83
C HIS A 155 -0.95 -14.06 1.23
N ARG A 156 0.24 -14.24 1.85
CA ARG A 156 1.34 -15.07 1.31
C ARG A 156 1.29 -16.52 1.74
N THR A 157 0.46 -16.86 2.71
CA THR A 157 0.26 -18.22 3.20
C THR A 157 -1.19 -18.65 3.09
N LEU A 158 -1.43 -19.95 2.83
CA LEU A 158 -2.76 -20.55 2.88
C LEU A 158 -3.21 -20.86 4.31
N GLN A 159 -2.29 -20.84 5.27
CA GLN A 159 -2.64 -21.04 6.67
C GLN A 159 -3.55 -19.90 7.14
N VAL A 160 -4.67 -20.26 7.74
CA VAL A 160 -5.55 -19.31 8.43
C VAL A 160 -4.91 -18.99 9.78
N GLU A 161 -4.68 -17.74 10.04
CA GLU A 161 -4.10 -17.25 11.29
C GLU A 161 -5.04 -17.57 12.45
N ARG A 162 -4.48 -17.86 13.62
CA ARG A 162 -5.30 -17.99 14.83
C ARG A 162 -5.69 -16.61 15.32
N PRO A 163 -6.92 -16.41 15.83
CA PRO A 163 -7.34 -15.12 16.39
C PRO A 163 -6.39 -14.59 17.47
N GLU A 164 -5.78 -15.47 18.25
CA GLU A 164 -4.82 -15.12 19.30
C GLU A 164 -3.53 -14.51 18.73
N ASP A 165 -3.05 -15.01 17.59
CA ASP A 165 -1.85 -14.49 16.92
C ASP A 165 -2.16 -13.11 16.32
N VAL A 166 -3.35 -12.93 15.75
CA VAL A 166 -3.84 -11.62 15.26
C VAL A 166 -3.93 -10.62 16.42
N ALA A 167 -4.56 -11.00 17.54
CA ALA A 167 -4.69 -10.17 18.73
C ALA A 167 -3.30 -9.79 19.31
N ASP A 168 -2.34 -10.70 19.29
CA ASP A 168 -0.98 -10.40 19.74
C ASP A 168 -0.29 -9.37 18.86
N LEU A 169 -0.39 -9.50 17.54
CA LEU A 169 0.16 -8.52 16.60
C LEU A 169 -0.47 -7.14 16.82
N ILE A 170 -1.79 -7.07 17.01
CA ILE A 170 -2.51 -5.83 17.31
C ILE A 170 -2.02 -5.20 18.62
N ARG A 171 -1.89 -5.98 19.71
CA ARG A 171 -1.38 -5.47 20.98
C ARG A 171 0.06 -4.96 20.87
N ARG A 172 0.89 -5.57 20.05
CA ARG A 172 2.24 -5.08 19.77
C ARG A 172 2.19 -3.76 18.98
N ALA A 173 1.32 -3.64 17.98
CA ALA A 173 1.13 -2.42 17.22
C ALA A 173 0.68 -1.24 18.11
N LEU A 174 -0.25 -1.48 19.03
CA LEU A 174 -0.75 -0.48 19.97
C LEU A 174 0.28 0.05 20.97
N LYS A 175 1.48 -0.53 21.03
CA LYS A 175 2.59 0.04 21.80
C LYS A 175 3.28 1.21 21.06
N HIS A 176 3.06 1.33 19.76
CA HIS A 176 3.76 2.28 18.90
C HIS A 176 2.81 3.19 18.11
N ILE A 177 1.57 2.75 17.88
CA ILE A 177 0.55 3.44 17.07
C ILE A 177 -0.66 3.69 17.96
N GLU A 178 -1.12 4.93 18.00
CA GLU A 178 -2.31 5.32 18.74
C GLU A 178 -3.56 4.59 18.19
N PRO A 179 -4.48 4.11 19.04
CA PRO A 179 -5.68 3.36 18.59
C PRO A 179 -6.50 4.08 17.52
N GLU A 180 -6.61 5.40 17.62
CA GLU A 180 -7.38 6.25 16.71
C GLU A 180 -6.77 6.33 15.30
N ARG A 181 -5.49 5.99 15.19
CA ARG A 181 -4.75 5.96 13.93
C ARG A 181 -4.60 4.56 13.35
N LEU A 182 -4.92 3.51 14.13
CA LEU A 182 -4.75 2.13 13.69
C LEU A 182 -6.01 1.60 13.03
N ILE A 183 -5.89 1.18 11.78
CA ILE A 183 -6.90 0.42 11.05
C ILE A 183 -6.38 -0.99 10.85
N LEU A 184 -7.23 -2.00 10.96
CA LEU A 184 -6.85 -3.40 10.75
C LEU A 184 -7.20 -3.84 9.34
N SER A 185 -6.25 -4.47 8.67
CA SER A 185 -6.37 -4.90 7.28
C SER A 185 -5.73 -6.27 7.05
N SER A 186 -5.84 -6.81 5.86
CA SER A 186 -4.92 -7.83 5.37
C SER A 186 -3.68 -7.17 4.76
N ASP A 187 -2.55 -7.89 4.74
CA ASP A 187 -1.30 -7.39 4.15
C ASP A 187 -1.49 -6.93 2.69
N CYS A 188 -2.25 -7.69 1.92
CA CYS A 188 -2.63 -7.37 0.54
C CYS A 188 -3.89 -8.15 0.16
N GLY A 189 -4.39 -7.97 -1.05
CA GLY A 189 -5.54 -8.70 -1.57
C GLY A 189 -5.24 -10.19 -1.80
N PHE A 190 -6.26 -11.04 -1.64
CA PHE A 190 -6.14 -12.49 -1.81
C PHE A 190 -6.28 -12.95 -3.26
N GLY A 191 -6.58 -12.06 -4.20
CA GLY A 191 -6.96 -12.43 -5.56
C GLY A 191 -5.84 -12.95 -6.46
N ARG A 192 -4.58 -12.69 -6.11
CA ARG A 192 -3.42 -13.10 -6.90
C ARG A 192 -2.66 -14.29 -6.32
N GLY A 193 -3.02 -14.72 -5.12
CA GLY A 193 -2.40 -15.87 -4.45
C GLY A 193 -3.12 -17.16 -4.76
N ALA A 194 -2.61 -18.27 -4.20
CA ALA A 194 -3.28 -19.56 -4.24
C ALA A 194 -4.49 -19.65 -3.28
N ALA A 195 -4.83 -18.57 -2.59
CA ALA A 195 -5.94 -18.54 -1.66
C ALA A 195 -7.27 -18.67 -2.38
N SER A 196 -8.03 -19.73 -2.07
CA SER A 196 -9.41 -19.82 -2.51
C SER A 196 -10.31 -18.86 -1.76
N ARG A 197 -11.52 -18.62 -2.27
CA ARG A 197 -12.55 -17.84 -1.58
C ARG A 197 -12.79 -18.33 -0.14
N MET A 198 -12.69 -19.63 0.11
CA MET A 198 -12.85 -20.21 1.44
C MET A 198 -11.69 -19.83 2.36
N HIS A 199 -10.44 -19.89 1.90
CA HIS A 199 -9.27 -19.43 2.68
C HIS A 199 -9.40 -17.94 3.03
N ALA A 200 -9.72 -17.09 2.06
CA ALA A 200 -9.92 -15.68 2.26
C ALA A 200 -11.03 -15.41 3.30
N PHE A 201 -12.15 -16.10 3.21
CA PHE A 201 -13.24 -15.98 4.16
C PHE A 201 -12.80 -16.29 5.60
N TYR A 202 -12.14 -17.45 5.83
CA TYR A 202 -11.71 -17.82 7.16
C TYR A 202 -10.58 -16.95 7.70
N LYS A 203 -9.70 -16.46 6.84
CA LYS A 203 -8.70 -15.44 7.22
C LYS A 203 -9.38 -14.15 7.73
N MET A 204 -10.40 -13.67 7.03
CA MET A 204 -11.17 -12.50 7.50
C MET A 204 -11.95 -12.78 8.77
N VAL A 205 -12.49 -14.00 8.97
CA VAL A 205 -13.08 -14.43 10.25
C VAL A 205 -12.04 -14.37 11.37
N SER A 206 -10.80 -14.81 11.10
CA SER A 206 -9.72 -14.75 12.08
C SER A 206 -9.35 -13.31 12.43
N LEU A 207 -9.30 -12.42 11.44
CA LEU A 207 -9.09 -10.98 11.66
C LEU A 207 -10.13 -10.41 12.62
N VAL A 208 -11.42 -10.60 12.31
CA VAL A 208 -12.53 -10.06 13.14
C VAL A 208 -12.55 -10.62 14.54
N ARG A 209 -12.15 -11.90 14.74
CA ARG A 209 -12.10 -12.52 16.07
C ARG A 209 -10.90 -12.12 16.88
N GLY A 210 -9.81 -11.71 16.23
CA GLY A 210 -8.59 -11.25 16.89
C GLY A 210 -8.61 -9.75 17.20
N ALA A 211 -9.46 -8.98 16.53
CA ALA A 211 -9.69 -7.57 16.80
C ALA A 211 -10.56 -7.37 18.05
#